data_8123a7a8dd883aeb3a27b2fd55bb757b
#
_entry.id   8123a7a8dd883aeb3a27b2fd55bb757b
#
_cell.length_a   1.000
_cell.length_b   1.000
_cell.length_c   1.000
_cell.angle_alpha   90.00
_cell.angle_beta   90.00
_cell.angle_gamma   90.00
#
_symmetry.space_group_name_H-M   'P 1'
#
loop_
_entity.id
_entity.type
_entity.pdbx_description
1 polymer ?
#
loop_
_entity_poly.entity_id
_entity_poly.type
_entity_poly.pdbx_seq_one_letter_code
_entity_poly.pdbx_strand_id
1 'polypeptide(L)'
;FYARDHAGVLVLVGVPDPTMKIELPLIEVFGRGGSLKSSWYGDCLPSRDFPKFIDLHLDGRINLDKFVTETISISEVETAFERMEAGEVLRSVVVFE
;
A
#
# COMPACT_ATOMS: atom_id res chain seq x y z
N PHE A 1 -2.81 19.77 -4.50
CA PHE A 1 -2.22 20.92 -3.79
C PHE A 1 -0.99 20.55 -2.96
N TYR A 2 -0.83 19.31 -2.56
CA TYR A 2 0.34 18.85 -1.79
C TYR A 2 1.47 18.32 -2.66
N ALA A 3 1.24 18.18 -3.98
CA ALA A 3 2.30 17.81 -4.89
C ALA A 3 3.19 19.01 -5.20
N ARG A 4 4.47 18.73 -5.45
CA ARG A 4 5.47 19.73 -5.84
C ARG A 4 5.00 20.53 -7.05
N ASP A 5 5.21 21.83 -7.06
CA ASP A 5 5.10 22.65 -8.25
C ASP A 5 6.11 22.20 -9.32
N HIS A 6 5.72 22.22 -10.57
CA HIS A 6 6.42 21.69 -11.73
C HIS A 6 6.76 20.20 -11.65
N ALA A 7 6.08 19.42 -12.47
CA ALA A 7 6.26 17.97 -12.62
C ALA A 7 6.06 17.12 -11.36
N GLY A 8 5.26 17.59 -10.38
CA GLY A 8 4.86 16.78 -9.23
C GLY A 8 4.00 15.60 -9.64
N VAL A 9 4.08 14.49 -8.91
CA VAL A 9 3.26 13.30 -9.14
C VAL A 9 2.41 13.02 -7.91
N LEU A 10 1.10 12.93 -8.11
CA LEU A 10 0.17 12.41 -7.12
C LEU A 10 -0.08 10.93 -7.41
N VAL A 11 0.21 10.08 -6.46
CA VAL A 11 0.01 8.63 -6.60
C VAL A 11 -1.15 8.19 -5.72
N LEU A 12 -2.16 7.57 -6.32
CA LEU A 12 -3.26 6.93 -5.60
C LEU A 12 -2.83 5.53 -5.16
N VAL A 13 -2.80 5.32 -3.85
CA VAL A 13 -2.46 4.04 -3.22
C VAL A 13 -3.68 3.52 -2.49
N GLY A 14 -3.97 2.24 -2.67
CA GLY A 14 -5.19 1.63 -2.15
C GLY A 14 -6.36 1.72 -3.12
N VAL A 15 -7.36 0.88 -2.88
CA VAL A 15 -8.57 0.81 -3.73
C VAL A 15 -9.60 1.80 -3.19
N PRO A 16 -9.96 2.84 -3.94
CA PRO A 16 -10.99 3.78 -3.51
C PRO A 16 -12.38 3.16 -3.59
N ASP A 17 -13.31 3.69 -2.82
CA ASP A 17 -14.72 3.37 -2.99
C ASP A 17 -15.17 3.71 -4.42
N PRO A 18 -16.00 2.85 -5.08
CA PRO A 18 -16.44 3.07 -6.46
C PRO A 18 -17.18 4.40 -6.70
N THR A 19 -17.74 4.99 -5.66
CA THR A 19 -18.46 6.27 -5.74
C THR A 19 -17.56 7.49 -5.55
N MET A 20 -16.33 7.29 -5.06
CA MET A 20 -15.37 8.38 -4.86
C MET A 20 -15.01 9.04 -6.18
N LYS A 21 -15.03 10.35 -6.16
CA LYS A 21 -14.66 11.21 -7.29
C LYS A 21 -13.74 12.31 -6.81
N ILE A 22 -12.85 12.73 -7.68
CA ILE A 22 -12.00 13.90 -7.46
C ILE A 22 -12.32 14.96 -8.50
N GLU A 23 -12.50 16.19 -8.06
CA GLU A 23 -12.60 17.36 -8.93
C GLU A 23 -11.22 18.00 -9.08
N LEU A 24 -10.77 18.16 -10.31
CA LEU A 24 -9.47 18.76 -10.62
C LEU A 24 -9.69 20.01 -11.48
N PRO A 25 -9.26 21.20 -11.02
CA PRO A 25 -9.22 22.40 -11.84
C PRO A 25 -8.17 22.21 -12.96
N LEU A 26 -8.63 21.92 -14.17
CA LEU A 26 -7.76 21.52 -15.27
C LEU A 26 -6.71 22.56 -15.63
N ILE A 27 -7.03 23.84 -15.52
CA ILE A 27 -6.09 24.93 -15.81
C ILE A 27 -4.93 24.95 -14.81
N GLU A 28 -5.17 24.64 -13.54
CA GLU A 28 -4.13 24.56 -12.54
C GLU A 28 -3.25 23.33 -12.74
N VAL A 29 -3.87 22.19 -13.05
CA VAL A 29 -3.13 20.96 -13.37
C VAL A 29 -2.24 21.16 -14.59
N PHE A 30 -2.77 21.80 -15.65
CA PHE A 30 -2.03 22.14 -16.85
C PHE A 30 -0.84 23.06 -16.55
N GLY A 31 -1.06 24.13 -15.79
CA GLY A 31 -0.02 25.10 -15.45
C GLY A 31 1.11 24.53 -14.59
N ARG A 32 0.82 23.54 -13.77
CA ARG A 32 1.81 22.85 -12.90
C ARG A 32 2.57 21.74 -13.61
N GLY A 33 2.07 21.23 -14.73
CA GLY A 33 2.69 20.11 -15.44
C GLY A 33 2.74 18.82 -14.62
N GLY A 34 1.79 18.65 -13.68
CA GLY A 34 1.73 17.51 -12.79
C GLY A 34 1.17 16.25 -13.43
N SER A 35 1.27 15.13 -12.73
CA SER A 35 0.72 13.84 -13.13
C SER A 35 -0.11 13.23 -12.01
N LEU A 36 -1.18 12.52 -12.38
CA LEU A 36 -1.94 11.65 -11.49
C LEU A 36 -1.73 10.21 -11.96
N LYS A 37 -1.29 9.34 -11.06
CA LYS A 37 -1.07 7.91 -11.31
C LYS A 37 -1.79 7.06 -10.27
N SER A 38 -2.14 5.86 -10.64
CA SER A 38 -2.50 4.80 -9.69
C SER A 38 -1.27 3.96 -9.35
N SER A 39 -1.33 3.28 -8.22
CA SER A 39 -0.37 2.25 -7.83
C SER A 39 -1.14 0.99 -7.45
N TRP A 40 -1.39 0.14 -8.45
CA TRP A 40 -2.03 -1.15 -8.24
C TRP A 40 -0.97 -2.16 -7.83
N TYR A 41 -1.00 -2.59 -6.56
CA TYR A 41 0.05 -3.45 -5.98
C TYR A 41 1.48 -2.92 -6.21
N GLY A 42 1.68 -1.59 -6.21
CA GLY A 42 2.96 -0.99 -6.54
C GLY A 42 3.40 -1.23 -8.00
N ASP A 43 2.45 -1.51 -8.91
CA ASP A 43 2.71 -1.91 -10.31
C ASP A 43 3.63 -3.14 -10.42
N CYS A 44 3.60 -4.00 -9.39
CA CYS A 44 4.43 -5.20 -9.39
C CYS A 44 3.84 -6.31 -10.27
N LEU A 45 4.74 -7.13 -10.80
CA LEU A 45 4.42 -8.42 -11.40
C LEU A 45 4.75 -9.52 -10.38
N PRO A 46 3.75 -10.14 -9.72
CA PRO A 46 3.99 -11.07 -8.62
C PRO A 46 4.98 -12.19 -8.95
N SER A 47 4.87 -12.78 -10.14
CA SER A 47 5.77 -13.86 -10.58
C SER A 47 7.24 -13.43 -10.76
N ARG A 48 7.48 -12.15 -11.02
CA ARG A 48 8.81 -11.56 -11.15
C ARG A 48 9.32 -11.00 -9.83
N ASP A 49 8.46 -10.26 -9.14
CA ASP A 49 8.90 -9.38 -8.05
C ASP A 49 8.87 -10.07 -6.69
N PHE A 50 7.98 -11.05 -6.45
CA PHE A 50 7.97 -11.80 -5.18
C PHE A 50 9.26 -12.59 -4.97
N PRO A 51 9.79 -13.35 -5.95
CA PRO A 51 11.09 -13.98 -5.80
C PRO A 51 12.20 -12.98 -5.46
N LYS A 52 12.21 -11.80 -6.09
CA LYS A 52 13.20 -10.75 -5.80
C LYS A 52 13.11 -10.22 -4.37
N PHE A 53 11.89 -10.04 -3.84
CA PHE A 53 11.74 -9.64 -2.45
C PHE A 53 12.22 -10.70 -1.47
N ILE A 54 11.99 -11.97 -1.79
CA ILE A 54 12.49 -13.09 -0.99
C ILE A 54 14.03 -13.10 -1.01
N ASP A 55 14.63 -12.98 -2.18
CA ASP A 55 16.09 -12.92 -2.32
C ASP A 55 16.69 -11.75 -1.53
N LEU A 56 16.09 -10.56 -1.63
CA LEU A 56 16.52 -9.39 -0.87
C LEU A 56 16.38 -9.57 0.64
N HIS A 57 15.36 -10.31 1.09
CA HIS A 57 15.18 -10.65 2.49
C HIS A 57 16.24 -11.63 2.97
N LEU A 58 16.49 -12.69 2.21
CA LEU A 58 17.51 -13.69 2.52
C LEU A 58 18.93 -13.10 2.52
N ASP A 59 19.19 -12.13 1.64
CA ASP A 59 20.43 -11.36 1.61
C ASP A 59 20.54 -10.30 2.73
N GLY A 60 19.53 -10.16 3.58
CA GLY A 60 19.50 -9.18 4.67
C GLY A 60 19.38 -7.73 4.23
N ARG A 61 19.08 -7.47 2.95
CA ARG A 61 18.93 -6.11 2.37
C ARG A 61 17.59 -5.47 2.69
N ILE A 62 16.56 -6.28 2.91
CA ILE A 62 15.27 -5.88 3.45
C ILE A 62 14.90 -6.85 4.58
N ASN A 63 14.06 -6.38 5.49
CA ASN A 63 13.54 -7.24 6.56
C ASN A 63 12.02 -7.32 6.46
N LEU A 64 11.50 -8.42 5.91
CA LEU A 64 10.07 -8.66 5.76
C LEU A 64 9.38 -8.95 7.09
N ASP A 65 10.10 -9.49 8.09
CA ASP A 65 9.52 -9.79 9.41
C ASP A 65 8.99 -8.54 10.11
N LYS A 66 9.59 -7.38 9.82
CA LYS A 66 9.12 -6.08 10.37
C LYS A 66 7.72 -5.68 9.92
N PHE A 67 7.21 -6.29 8.86
CA PHE A 67 5.84 -6.04 8.39
C PHE A 67 4.82 -6.92 9.10
N VAL A 68 5.24 -7.97 9.80
CA VAL A 68 4.38 -8.80 10.63
C VAL A 68 4.33 -8.19 12.03
N THR A 69 3.17 -7.65 12.41
CA THR A 69 2.99 -7.01 13.72
C THR A 69 2.64 -8.03 14.79
N GLU A 70 1.90 -9.06 14.40
CA GLU A 70 1.49 -10.13 15.30
C GLU A 70 1.22 -11.43 14.54
N THR A 71 1.25 -12.53 15.26
CA THR A 71 0.74 -13.83 14.81
C THR A 71 -0.48 -14.20 15.62
N ILE A 72 -1.49 -14.75 14.95
CA ILE A 72 -2.77 -15.10 15.56
C ILE A 72 -3.19 -16.51 15.15
N SER A 73 -4.07 -17.11 15.93
CA SER A 73 -4.80 -18.32 15.56
C SER A 73 -6.00 -17.99 14.66
N ILE A 74 -6.56 -19.00 14.01
CA ILE A 74 -7.77 -18.84 13.18
C ILE A 74 -8.97 -18.32 13.98
N SER A 75 -9.06 -18.65 15.27
CA SER A 75 -10.15 -18.22 16.14
C SER A 75 -10.09 -16.74 16.52
N GLU A 76 -8.96 -16.07 16.29
CA GLU A 76 -8.75 -14.65 16.63
C GLU A 76 -8.94 -13.71 15.42
N VAL A 77 -9.30 -14.24 14.26
CA VAL A 77 -9.37 -13.46 13.02
C VAL A 77 -10.35 -12.29 13.11
N GLU A 78 -11.52 -12.48 13.72
CA GLU A 78 -12.53 -11.42 13.86
C GLU A 78 -12.01 -10.27 14.73
N THR A 79 -11.43 -10.59 15.89
CA THR A 79 -10.82 -9.60 16.77
C THR A 79 -9.62 -8.90 16.10
N ALA A 80 -8.87 -9.61 15.28
CA ALA A 80 -7.76 -9.01 14.53
C ALA A 80 -8.26 -7.99 13.48
N PHE A 81 -9.39 -8.23 12.84
CA PHE A 81 -10.02 -7.23 11.97
C PHE A 81 -10.46 -5.98 12.72
N GLU A 82 -11.05 -6.13 13.91
CA GLU A 82 -11.42 -5.00 14.76
C GLU A 82 -10.19 -4.13 15.11
N ARG A 83 -9.09 -4.78 15.51
CA ARG A 83 -7.83 -4.09 15.82
C ARG A 83 -7.22 -3.39 14.59
N MET A 84 -7.35 -4.01 13.42
CA MET A 84 -6.89 -3.42 12.18
C MET A 84 -7.70 -2.16 11.81
N GLU A 85 -9.03 -2.20 11.98
CA GLU A 85 -9.89 -1.03 11.78
C GLU A 85 -9.57 0.09 12.78
N ALA A 86 -9.24 -0.26 14.03
CA ALA A 86 -8.79 0.68 15.04
C ALA A 86 -7.38 1.26 14.77
N GLY A 87 -6.65 0.73 13.79
CA GLY A 87 -5.28 1.16 13.47
C GLY A 87 -4.22 0.71 14.47
N GLU A 88 -4.54 -0.31 15.29
CA GLU A 88 -3.65 -0.83 16.33
C GLU A 88 -2.58 -1.77 15.78
N VAL A 89 -2.85 -2.41 14.66
CA VAL A 89 -1.96 -3.38 14.01
C VAL A 89 -1.80 -3.08 12.52
N LEU A 90 -0.62 -3.35 12.00
CA LEU A 90 -0.35 -3.23 10.57
C LEU A 90 -0.70 -4.51 9.81
N ARG A 91 -0.30 -5.64 10.36
CA ARG A 91 -0.50 -6.94 9.73
C ARG A 91 -0.51 -8.06 10.78
N SER A 92 -1.62 -8.77 10.82
CA SER A 92 -1.80 -10.00 11.57
C SER A 92 -1.62 -11.18 10.62
N VAL A 93 -0.81 -12.15 11.00
CA VAL A 93 -0.59 -13.38 10.23
C VAL A 93 -1.22 -14.56 10.96
N VAL A 94 -2.13 -15.25 10.28
CA VAL A 94 -2.74 -16.47 10.82
C VAL A 94 -1.75 -17.62 10.71
N VAL A 95 -1.47 -18.27 11.83
CA VAL A 95 -0.65 -19.48 11.89
C VAL A 95 -1.56 -20.68 12.14
N PHE A 96 -1.42 -21.69 11.32
CA PHE A 96 -2.11 -22.96 11.48
C PHE A 96 -1.15 -23.94 12.17
N GLU A 97 -1.60 -24.50 13.29
CA GLU A 97 -0.90 -25.56 14.01
C GLU A 97 -1.39 -26.93 13.56
#